data_03a2a20f96cd8e2117e3da2e0fef85d6
#
_entry.id   03a2a20f96cd8e2117e3da2e0fef85d6
#
_cell.length_a   1.000
_cell.length_b   1.000
_cell.length_c   1.000
_cell.angle_alpha   90.00
_cell.angle_beta   90.00
_cell.angle_gamma   90.00
#
_symmetry.space_group_name_H-M   'P 1'
#
loop_
_entity.id
_entity.type
_entity.pdbx_description
1 polymer ?
#
loop_
_entity_poly.entity_id
_entity_poly.type
_entity_poly.pdbx_seq_one_letter_code
_entity_poly.pdbx_strand_id
1 'polypeptide(L)'
;IKGFEALGATVTTDYGFINAQSDEMFGAHIYLDVVSVGATVNIMLAAVRAKGLTILENAAKEPHIVDLANFLNSMGADIRGAGTDVIKIHGVDIMHGTNYPIIPDQIEAGTYMTIAAATGGDVLIKNVIPKHLEAITDKLIQAGCEIEEYDDSIRVCRTGVLNKTNVKTLPHPGFPTDMQPQMTTLLSIAQGTSIVTEGVWDNRFKYVDELHRMGAKIQVDGKVAVVEGVEQLSGAQVKALDLRAGVALVQAA
;
A
#
# COMPACT_ATOMS: atom_id res chain seq x y z
N ILE A 1 1.97 -12.09 -16.28
CA ILE A 1 2.05 -12.87 -17.51
C ILE A 1 1.72 -11.96 -18.69
N LYS A 2 0.47 -11.54 -18.90
CA LYS A 2 -0.01 -10.72 -20.02
C LYS A 2 0.97 -9.62 -20.48
N GLY A 3 1.58 -8.90 -19.53
CA GLY A 3 2.53 -7.83 -19.85
C GLY A 3 3.84 -8.34 -20.48
N PHE A 4 4.37 -9.45 -19.98
CA PHE A 4 5.58 -10.05 -20.53
C PHE A 4 5.34 -10.67 -21.92
N GLU A 5 4.19 -11.33 -22.12
CA GLU A 5 3.80 -11.87 -23.43
C GLU A 5 3.63 -10.75 -24.47
N ALA A 6 3.03 -9.62 -24.07
CA ALA A 6 2.90 -8.45 -24.94
C ALA A 6 4.27 -7.86 -25.34
N LEU A 7 5.28 -7.92 -24.46
CA LEU A 7 6.66 -7.52 -24.75
C LEU A 7 7.43 -8.56 -25.57
N GLY A 8 6.82 -9.70 -25.92
CA GLY A 8 7.42 -10.74 -26.75
C GLY A 8 8.07 -11.90 -25.98
N ALA A 9 7.83 -12.00 -24.66
CA ALA A 9 8.31 -13.15 -23.91
C ALA A 9 7.38 -14.36 -24.07
N THR A 10 7.95 -15.55 -24.08
CA THR A 10 7.21 -16.82 -23.93
C THR A 10 7.07 -17.12 -22.45
N VAL A 11 5.84 -17.26 -21.97
CA VAL A 11 5.56 -17.53 -20.55
C VAL A 11 4.88 -18.88 -20.40
N THR A 12 5.44 -19.74 -19.54
CA THR A 12 4.85 -21.03 -19.18
C THR A 12 4.66 -21.13 -17.68
N THR A 13 3.68 -21.91 -17.26
CA THR A 13 3.41 -22.17 -15.84
C THR A 13 3.48 -23.68 -15.59
N ASP A 14 4.49 -24.11 -14.84
CA ASP A 14 4.73 -25.51 -14.52
C ASP A 14 4.93 -25.70 -13.03
N TYR A 15 4.17 -26.61 -12.42
CA TYR A 15 4.25 -26.96 -10.98
C TYR A 15 4.22 -25.75 -10.03
N GLY A 16 3.48 -24.68 -10.37
CA GLY A 16 3.39 -23.45 -9.58
C GLY A 16 4.51 -22.43 -9.83
N PHE A 17 5.46 -22.73 -10.70
CA PHE A 17 6.48 -21.80 -11.18
C PHE A 17 6.03 -21.09 -12.46
N ILE A 18 6.36 -19.81 -12.57
CA ILE A 18 6.20 -19.03 -13.79
C ILE A 18 7.57 -18.91 -14.45
N ASN A 19 7.71 -19.48 -15.62
CA ASN A 19 8.92 -19.38 -16.42
C ASN A 19 8.67 -18.38 -17.57
N ALA A 20 9.49 -17.33 -17.64
CA ALA A 20 9.43 -16.34 -18.71
C ALA A 20 10.78 -16.31 -19.43
N GLN A 21 10.75 -16.44 -20.74
CA GLN A 21 11.94 -16.42 -21.59
C GLN A 21 11.74 -15.52 -22.79
N SER A 22 12.74 -14.73 -23.11
CA SER A 22 12.78 -13.93 -24.34
C SER A 22 14.23 -13.72 -24.76
N ASP A 23 14.52 -13.88 -26.04
CA ASP A 23 15.80 -13.50 -26.61
C ASP A 23 15.87 -12.00 -26.86
N GLU A 24 14.74 -11.37 -27.17
CA GLU A 24 14.61 -9.94 -27.42
C GLU A 24 13.20 -9.48 -27.13
N MET A 25 13.06 -8.36 -26.39
CA MET A 25 11.77 -7.75 -26.08
C MET A 25 11.53 -6.52 -26.94
N PHE A 26 10.26 -6.29 -27.28
CA PHE A 26 9.80 -5.16 -28.07
C PHE A 26 8.75 -4.36 -27.33
N GLY A 27 8.77 -3.05 -27.51
CA GLY A 27 7.77 -2.15 -26.95
C GLY A 27 6.36 -2.51 -27.46
N ALA A 28 5.38 -2.40 -26.58
CA ALA A 28 4.00 -2.80 -26.84
C ALA A 28 2.99 -1.86 -26.18
N HIS A 29 1.75 -1.87 -26.64
CA HIS A 29 0.63 -1.25 -25.96
C HIS A 29 -0.02 -2.27 -25.02
N ILE A 30 0.06 -2.01 -23.71
CA ILE A 30 -0.38 -2.92 -22.65
C ILE A 30 -1.46 -2.23 -21.82
N TYR A 31 -2.65 -2.80 -21.80
CA TYR A 31 -3.74 -2.40 -20.92
C TYR A 31 -3.86 -3.40 -19.77
N LEU A 32 -3.81 -2.91 -18.53
CA LEU A 32 -4.04 -3.73 -17.32
C LEU A 32 -5.54 -3.81 -17.03
N ASP A 33 -6.08 -5.02 -16.96
CA ASP A 33 -7.51 -5.24 -16.66
C ASP A 33 -7.88 -4.78 -15.24
N VAL A 34 -6.88 -4.77 -14.35
CA VAL A 34 -6.98 -4.28 -12.96
C VAL A 34 -5.74 -3.45 -12.64
N VAL A 35 -5.93 -2.35 -11.92
CA VAL A 35 -4.81 -1.58 -11.38
C VAL A 35 -4.00 -2.47 -10.44
N SER A 36 -2.73 -2.70 -10.75
CA SER A 36 -1.85 -3.58 -9.98
C SER A 36 -0.45 -2.99 -9.88
N VAL A 37 -0.01 -2.73 -8.65
CA VAL A 37 1.36 -2.26 -8.34
C VAL A 37 2.39 -3.26 -8.85
N GLY A 38 2.24 -4.55 -8.51
CA GLY A 38 3.18 -5.59 -8.92
C GLY A 38 3.27 -5.74 -10.43
N ALA A 39 2.14 -5.68 -11.16
CA ALA A 39 2.16 -5.72 -12.62
C ALA A 39 2.84 -4.48 -13.21
N THR A 40 2.51 -3.28 -12.72
CA THR A 40 3.12 -2.02 -13.17
C THR A 40 4.63 -2.04 -12.99
N VAL A 41 5.13 -2.39 -11.79
CA VAL A 41 6.57 -2.48 -11.49
C VAL A 41 7.27 -3.46 -12.42
N ASN A 42 6.77 -4.69 -12.54
CA ASN A 42 7.43 -5.73 -13.35
C ASN A 42 7.45 -5.38 -14.85
N ILE A 43 6.37 -4.80 -15.36
CA ILE A 43 6.32 -4.35 -16.76
C ILE A 43 7.28 -3.18 -16.98
N MET A 44 7.33 -2.19 -16.07
CA MET A 44 8.29 -1.09 -16.15
C MET A 44 9.73 -1.60 -16.22
N LEU A 45 10.11 -2.52 -15.31
CA LEU A 45 11.46 -3.09 -15.25
C LEU A 45 11.83 -3.85 -16.53
N ALA A 46 10.87 -4.56 -17.15
CA ALA A 46 11.10 -5.25 -18.42
C ALA A 46 11.16 -4.27 -19.60
N ALA A 47 10.25 -3.31 -19.64
CA ALA A 47 10.09 -2.39 -20.76
C ALA A 47 11.25 -1.40 -20.95
N VAL A 48 12.00 -1.06 -19.88
CA VAL A 48 13.16 -0.15 -20.00
C VAL A 48 14.26 -0.66 -20.95
N ARG A 49 14.26 -1.97 -21.23
CA ARG A 49 15.21 -2.61 -22.16
C ARG A 49 14.55 -3.15 -23.42
N ALA A 50 13.21 -3.03 -23.55
CA ALA A 50 12.48 -3.46 -24.73
C ALA A 50 12.68 -2.48 -25.89
N LYS A 51 12.94 -2.96 -27.10
CA LYS A 51 13.15 -2.10 -28.27
C LYS A 51 11.89 -1.33 -28.65
N GLY A 52 11.96 -0.02 -28.70
CA GLY A 52 10.88 0.86 -29.10
C GLY A 52 10.07 1.41 -27.93
N LEU A 53 8.80 1.74 -28.14
CA LEU A 53 7.92 2.39 -27.18
C LEU A 53 6.96 1.39 -26.55
N THR A 54 6.96 1.32 -25.22
CA THR A 54 5.89 0.66 -24.45
C THR A 54 4.93 1.72 -23.90
N ILE A 55 3.64 1.49 -24.08
CA ILE A 55 2.57 2.28 -23.47
C ILE A 55 1.83 1.36 -22.51
N LEU A 56 1.89 1.67 -21.21
CA LEU A 56 1.20 0.92 -20.16
C LEU A 56 0.02 1.75 -19.67
N GLU A 57 -1.19 1.26 -19.90
CA GLU A 57 -2.46 1.90 -19.50
C GLU A 57 -3.08 1.19 -18.30
N ASN A 58 -3.89 1.94 -17.56
CA ASN A 58 -4.46 1.55 -16.26
C ASN A 58 -3.38 1.17 -15.24
N ALA A 59 -2.25 1.88 -15.29
CA ALA A 59 -1.11 1.67 -14.41
C ALA A 59 -1.42 2.09 -12.96
N ALA A 60 -0.71 1.50 -12.02
CA ALA A 60 -0.72 1.92 -10.62
C ALA A 60 -0.06 3.31 -10.47
N LYS A 61 -0.57 4.12 -9.51
CA LYS A 61 -0.21 5.53 -9.33
C LYS A 61 0.49 5.81 -8.01
N GLU A 62 0.73 4.78 -7.23
CA GLU A 62 1.32 4.87 -5.89
C GLU A 62 2.65 5.62 -5.91
N PRO A 63 2.99 6.36 -4.84
CA PRO A 63 4.23 7.16 -4.78
C PRO A 63 5.49 6.38 -5.13
N HIS A 64 5.58 5.11 -4.72
CA HIS A 64 6.72 4.26 -5.04
C HIS A 64 6.81 3.84 -6.53
N ILE A 65 5.73 3.96 -7.31
CA ILE A 65 5.78 3.81 -8.78
C ILE A 65 6.50 5.02 -9.40
N VAL A 66 6.20 6.23 -8.90
CA VAL A 66 6.90 7.45 -9.32
C VAL A 66 8.37 7.39 -8.92
N ASP A 67 8.64 6.94 -7.70
CA ASP A 67 10.00 6.79 -7.19
C ASP A 67 10.81 5.79 -8.02
N LEU A 68 10.23 4.63 -8.36
CA LEU A 68 10.87 3.66 -9.25
C LEU A 68 11.16 4.26 -10.64
N ALA A 69 10.23 5.01 -11.21
CA ALA A 69 10.45 5.66 -12.51
C ALA A 69 11.60 6.69 -12.43
N ASN A 70 11.65 7.49 -11.36
CA ASN A 70 12.73 8.44 -11.12
C ASN A 70 14.07 7.72 -10.92
N PHE A 71 14.10 6.64 -10.16
CA PHE A 71 15.29 5.81 -9.98
C PHE A 71 15.79 5.26 -11.33
N LEU A 72 14.92 4.64 -12.13
CA LEU A 72 15.28 4.10 -13.44
C LEU A 72 15.74 5.20 -14.40
N ASN A 73 15.07 6.37 -14.41
CA ASN A 73 15.48 7.52 -15.22
C ASN A 73 16.85 8.04 -14.80
N SER A 74 17.17 8.03 -13.50
CA SER A 74 18.51 8.40 -13.02
C SER A 74 19.61 7.40 -13.46
N MET A 75 19.22 6.20 -13.88
CA MET A 75 20.09 5.18 -14.48
C MET A 75 20.14 5.26 -16.01
N GLY A 76 19.46 6.23 -16.63
CA GLY A 76 19.45 6.46 -18.08
C GLY A 76 18.23 5.90 -18.81
N ALA A 77 17.17 5.45 -18.11
CA ALA A 77 15.90 5.09 -18.75
C ALA A 77 15.14 6.33 -19.26
N ASP A 78 14.15 6.14 -20.13
CA ASP A 78 13.21 7.18 -20.56
C ASP A 78 11.78 6.74 -20.22
N ILE A 79 11.36 7.06 -19.00
CA ILE A 79 10.03 6.77 -18.47
C ILE A 79 9.31 8.07 -18.20
N ARG A 80 8.07 8.20 -18.70
CA ARG A 80 7.21 9.39 -18.53
C ARG A 80 5.81 8.97 -18.12
N GLY A 81 5.13 9.84 -17.38
CA GLY A 81 3.73 9.62 -16.96
C GLY A 81 3.56 8.76 -15.71
N ALA A 82 4.63 8.35 -15.02
CA ALA A 82 4.52 7.70 -13.72
C ALA A 82 3.72 8.59 -12.73
N GLY A 83 2.81 7.98 -11.95
CA GLY A 83 1.84 8.70 -11.11
C GLY A 83 0.54 9.06 -11.83
N THR A 84 0.43 8.78 -13.11
CA THR A 84 -0.81 8.82 -13.88
C THR A 84 -1.26 7.42 -14.29
N ASP A 85 -2.41 7.30 -14.92
CA ASP A 85 -2.92 6.02 -15.43
C ASP A 85 -2.23 5.53 -16.71
N VAL A 86 -1.38 6.36 -17.33
CA VAL A 86 -0.66 6.01 -18.54
C VAL A 86 0.83 6.26 -18.37
N ILE A 87 1.63 5.20 -18.44
CA ILE A 87 3.10 5.27 -18.39
C ILE A 87 3.65 4.95 -19.77
N LYS A 88 4.54 5.82 -20.28
CA LYS A 88 5.25 5.66 -21.55
C LYS A 88 6.72 5.38 -21.26
N ILE A 89 7.25 4.31 -21.87
CA ILE A 89 8.61 3.85 -21.64
C ILE A 89 9.27 3.64 -22.99
N HIS A 90 10.31 4.43 -23.30
CA HIS A 90 11.17 4.16 -24.43
C HIS A 90 12.33 3.28 -23.99
N GLY A 91 12.45 2.12 -24.60
CA GLY A 91 13.55 1.22 -24.29
C GLY A 91 14.90 1.80 -24.65
N VAL A 92 15.90 1.56 -23.82
CA VAL A 92 17.27 2.05 -23.98
C VAL A 92 18.25 0.89 -24.08
N ASP A 93 19.32 1.09 -24.86
CA ASP A 93 20.34 0.03 -25.07
C ASP A 93 21.27 -0.11 -23.85
N ILE A 94 21.53 0.98 -23.13
CA ILE A 94 22.49 1.01 -22.03
C ILE A 94 21.89 1.75 -20.84
N MET A 95 22.05 1.17 -19.67
CA MET A 95 21.78 1.81 -18.38
C MET A 95 23.06 1.82 -17.55
N HIS A 96 23.18 2.77 -16.63
CA HIS A 96 24.34 2.91 -15.74
C HIS A 96 23.93 2.88 -14.27
N GLY A 97 24.88 2.69 -13.37
CA GLY A 97 24.66 2.78 -11.93
C GLY A 97 24.43 4.22 -11.47
N THR A 98 23.72 4.38 -10.37
CA THR A 98 23.42 5.68 -9.76
C THR A 98 23.42 5.61 -8.24
N ASN A 99 23.57 6.76 -7.59
CA ASN A 99 23.23 6.95 -6.18
C ASN A 99 21.86 7.62 -6.11
N TYR A 100 20.92 6.98 -5.46
CA TYR A 100 19.52 7.43 -5.40
C TYR A 100 18.97 7.32 -3.99
N PRO A 101 18.45 8.42 -3.40
CA PRO A 101 17.75 8.37 -2.13
C PRO A 101 16.33 7.84 -2.36
N ILE A 102 15.98 6.73 -1.71
CA ILE A 102 14.62 6.18 -1.74
C ILE A 102 13.70 7.05 -0.90
N ILE A 103 12.46 7.26 -1.36
CA ILE A 103 11.46 7.99 -0.59
C ILE A 103 11.10 7.28 0.73
N PRO A 104 10.69 8.02 1.77
CA PRO A 104 10.17 7.44 3.01
C PRO A 104 8.98 6.51 2.77
N ASP A 105 8.90 5.42 3.55
CA ASP A 105 7.80 4.47 3.47
C ASP A 105 6.52 5.05 4.13
N GLN A 106 5.51 5.31 3.31
CA GLN A 106 4.21 5.83 3.78
C GLN A 106 3.48 4.84 4.70
N ILE A 107 3.71 3.53 4.54
CA ILE A 107 3.04 2.50 5.36
C ILE A 107 3.71 2.41 6.73
N GLU A 108 5.02 2.54 6.81
CA GLU A 108 5.74 2.65 8.07
C GLU A 108 5.27 3.91 8.84
N ALA A 109 5.28 5.06 8.17
CA ALA A 109 4.80 6.31 8.77
C ALA A 109 3.36 6.21 9.25
N GLY A 110 2.45 5.72 8.39
CA GLY A 110 1.04 5.52 8.74
C GLY A 110 0.85 4.53 9.90
N THR A 111 1.71 3.53 10.02
CA THR A 111 1.70 2.58 11.15
C THR A 111 2.02 3.30 12.46
N TYR A 112 3.06 4.14 12.51
CA TYR A 112 3.36 4.94 13.70
C TYR A 112 2.26 5.95 14.01
N MET A 113 1.61 6.52 12.99
CA MET A 113 0.43 7.39 13.19
C MET A 113 -0.71 6.64 13.88
N THR A 114 -1.03 5.42 13.43
CA THR A 114 -2.10 4.61 14.04
C THR A 114 -1.73 4.12 15.45
N ILE A 115 -0.47 3.81 15.71
CA ILE A 115 0.03 3.46 17.05
C ILE A 115 -0.11 4.67 18.00
N ALA A 116 0.33 5.86 17.61
CA ALA A 116 0.16 7.08 18.38
C ALA A 116 -1.32 7.33 18.70
N ALA A 117 -2.20 7.17 17.70
CA ALA A 117 -3.64 7.27 17.90
C ALA A 117 -4.20 6.21 18.86
N ALA A 118 -3.76 4.95 18.76
CA ALA A 118 -4.22 3.85 19.61
C ALA A 118 -3.84 4.06 21.09
N THR A 119 -2.62 4.49 21.33
CA THR A 119 -2.07 4.66 22.69
C THR A 119 -2.43 5.98 23.38
N GLY A 120 -3.12 6.90 22.67
CA GLY A 120 -3.37 8.25 23.20
C GLY A 120 -2.08 9.08 23.33
N GLY A 121 -1.14 8.86 22.42
CA GLY A 121 0.15 9.52 22.39
C GLY A 121 0.13 10.89 21.72
N ASP A 122 1.26 11.56 21.80
CA ASP A 122 1.61 12.79 21.09
C ASP A 122 2.99 12.56 20.45
N VAL A 123 3.03 12.29 19.15
CA VAL A 123 4.23 11.81 18.44
C VAL A 123 4.48 12.65 17.19
N LEU A 124 5.71 13.15 17.06
CA LEU A 124 6.21 13.77 15.83
C LEU A 124 7.00 12.75 15.01
N ILE A 125 6.47 12.39 13.86
CA ILE A 125 7.06 11.46 12.89
C ILE A 125 7.83 12.29 11.86
N LYS A 126 9.14 12.10 11.77
CA LYS A 126 10.05 12.86 10.90
C LYS A 126 10.46 12.08 9.68
N ASN A 127 11.01 12.79 8.69
CA ASN A 127 11.46 12.23 7.42
C ASN A 127 10.32 11.48 6.72
N VAL A 128 9.21 12.17 6.53
CA VAL A 128 8.03 11.70 5.80
C VAL A 128 7.65 12.70 4.72
N ILE A 129 6.83 12.27 3.79
CA ILE A 129 6.20 13.14 2.80
C ILE A 129 4.71 13.21 3.15
N PRO A 130 4.22 14.28 3.82
CA PRO A 130 2.84 14.35 4.30
C PRO A 130 1.80 14.11 3.20
N LYS A 131 2.08 14.58 1.99
CA LYS A 131 1.20 14.36 0.83
C LYS A 131 0.96 12.88 0.50
N HIS A 132 1.87 11.98 0.85
CA HIS A 132 1.68 10.54 0.67
C HIS A 132 0.79 9.92 1.75
N LEU A 133 0.51 10.67 2.82
CA LEU A 133 -0.25 10.22 4.00
C LEU A 133 -1.69 10.78 4.03
N GLU A 134 -2.10 11.61 3.07
CA GLU A 134 -3.39 12.33 3.08
C GLU A 134 -4.60 11.41 3.40
N ALA A 135 -4.67 10.24 2.75
CA ALA A 135 -5.79 9.32 2.99
C ALA A 135 -5.79 8.72 4.41
N ILE A 136 -4.61 8.57 5.03
CA ILE A 136 -4.45 8.07 6.41
C ILE A 136 -4.76 9.20 7.38
N THR A 137 -4.19 10.38 7.15
CA THR A 137 -4.43 11.62 7.92
C THR A 137 -5.92 11.91 8.02
N ASP A 138 -6.63 11.91 6.88
CA ASP A 138 -8.08 12.17 6.83
C ASP A 138 -8.87 11.20 7.73
N LYS A 139 -8.54 9.90 7.70
CA LYS A 139 -9.20 8.89 8.53
C LYS A 139 -8.89 9.03 10.02
N LEU A 140 -7.68 9.42 10.38
CA LEU A 140 -7.31 9.68 11.77
C LEU A 140 -7.97 10.95 12.32
N ILE A 141 -8.09 12.01 11.52
CA ILE A 141 -8.85 13.22 11.89
C ILE A 141 -10.33 12.85 12.10
N GLN A 142 -10.95 12.08 11.20
CA GLN A 142 -12.33 11.61 11.37
C GLN A 142 -12.50 10.77 12.63
N ALA A 143 -11.46 10.01 13.01
CA ALA A 143 -11.44 9.22 14.24
C ALA A 143 -11.21 10.07 15.53
N GLY A 144 -10.96 11.38 15.39
CA GLY A 144 -10.80 12.30 16.51
C GLY A 144 -9.36 12.59 16.93
N CYS A 145 -8.40 12.31 16.06
CA CYS A 145 -7.00 12.72 16.27
C CYS A 145 -6.76 14.16 15.79
N GLU A 146 -5.87 14.85 16.47
CA GLU A 146 -5.31 16.12 16.04
C GLU A 146 -4.05 15.84 15.23
N ILE A 147 -3.96 16.39 14.02
CA ILE A 147 -2.82 16.18 13.12
C ILE A 147 -2.30 17.53 12.64
N GLU A 148 -0.99 17.72 12.77
CA GLU A 148 -0.27 18.88 12.27
C GLU A 148 0.75 18.40 11.22
N GLU A 149 0.65 18.97 10.02
CA GLU A 149 1.58 18.67 8.91
C GLU A 149 2.63 19.76 8.79
N TYR A 150 3.88 19.35 8.61
CA TYR A 150 5.04 20.20 8.34
C TYR A 150 5.67 19.78 7.01
N ASP A 151 6.75 20.41 6.59
CA ASP A 151 7.37 20.16 5.27
C ASP A 151 7.83 18.69 5.12
N ASP A 152 8.43 18.10 6.18
CA ASP A 152 9.03 16.77 6.17
C ASP A 152 8.63 15.92 7.38
N SER A 153 7.61 16.34 8.11
CA SER A 153 7.19 15.67 9.35
C SER A 153 5.70 15.85 9.60
N ILE A 154 5.13 14.95 10.40
CA ILE A 154 3.73 14.96 10.79
C ILE A 154 3.62 14.68 12.29
N ARG A 155 2.86 15.50 13.02
CA ARG A 155 2.52 15.27 14.42
C ARG A 155 1.15 14.67 14.52
N VAL A 156 1.02 13.61 15.29
CA VAL A 156 -0.24 12.96 15.61
C VAL A 156 -0.44 13.01 17.10
N CYS A 157 -1.55 13.59 17.55
CA CYS A 157 -1.92 13.68 18.94
C CYS A 157 -3.36 13.20 19.13
N ARG A 158 -3.59 12.40 20.16
CA ARG A 158 -4.94 12.03 20.60
C ARG A 158 -5.12 12.27 22.09
N THR A 159 -5.87 13.30 22.41
CA THR A 159 -6.21 13.66 23.79
C THR A 159 -7.61 13.22 24.19
N GLY A 160 -8.47 12.99 23.23
CA GLY A 160 -9.88 12.65 23.39
C GLY A 160 -10.20 11.18 23.13
N VAL A 161 -11.48 10.94 23.04
CA VAL A 161 -12.05 9.62 22.73
C VAL A 161 -11.89 9.32 21.24
N LEU A 162 -11.53 8.08 20.93
CA LEU A 162 -11.50 7.60 19.57
C LEU A 162 -12.92 7.35 19.07
N ASN A 163 -13.28 7.95 17.95
CA ASN A 163 -14.60 7.83 17.35
C ASN A 163 -14.59 6.80 16.21
N LYS A 164 -15.74 6.15 16.01
CA LYS A 164 -15.95 5.30 14.85
C LYS A 164 -15.71 6.08 13.54
N THR A 165 -15.12 5.42 12.55
CA THR A 165 -15.05 5.93 11.19
C THR A 165 -15.11 4.76 10.19
N ASN A 166 -15.63 5.01 8.98
CA ASN A 166 -15.68 4.00 7.95
C ASN A 166 -14.47 4.13 7.04
N VAL A 167 -13.89 2.99 6.68
CA VAL A 167 -12.72 2.90 5.81
C VAL A 167 -13.02 2.01 4.63
N LYS A 168 -12.66 2.46 3.42
CA LYS A 168 -12.67 1.65 2.22
C LYS A 168 -11.30 1.73 1.57
N THR A 169 -10.64 0.57 1.42
CA THR A 169 -9.39 0.52 0.70
C THR A 169 -9.61 0.65 -0.81
N LEU A 170 -8.76 1.41 -1.45
CA LEU A 170 -8.79 1.68 -2.90
C LEU A 170 -7.35 1.86 -3.40
N PRO A 171 -7.08 1.66 -4.70
CA PRO A 171 -5.83 2.09 -5.32
C PRO A 171 -5.56 3.58 -5.04
N HIS A 172 -4.28 3.94 -4.99
CA HIS A 172 -3.86 5.33 -4.76
C HIS A 172 -4.58 6.32 -5.73
N PRO A 173 -5.08 7.48 -5.23
CA PRO A 173 -4.86 8.09 -3.91
C PRO A 173 -5.86 7.68 -2.81
N GLY A 174 -6.57 6.56 -2.95
CA GLY A 174 -7.45 6.06 -1.90
C GLY A 174 -6.70 5.50 -0.69
N PHE A 175 -7.46 5.08 0.33
CA PHE A 175 -6.88 4.51 1.55
C PHE A 175 -6.14 3.19 1.22
N PRO A 176 -4.84 3.08 1.57
CA PRO A 176 -4.03 1.94 1.14
C PRO A 176 -4.44 0.64 1.85
N THR A 177 -4.54 -0.45 1.08
CA THR A 177 -4.87 -1.78 1.62
C THR A 177 -3.85 -2.25 2.66
N ASP A 178 -2.60 -1.79 2.58
CA ASP A 178 -1.54 -2.13 3.52
C ASP A 178 -1.68 -1.45 4.88
N MET A 179 -2.56 -0.47 5.01
CA MET A 179 -2.95 0.15 6.28
C MET A 179 -4.27 -0.38 6.83
N GLN A 180 -4.95 -1.27 6.10
CA GLN A 180 -6.26 -1.79 6.50
C GLN A 180 -6.18 -2.57 7.83
N PRO A 181 -5.20 -3.47 8.08
CA PRO A 181 -5.11 -4.18 9.36
C PRO A 181 -4.87 -3.24 10.55
N GLN A 182 -3.94 -2.28 10.43
CA GLN A 182 -3.63 -1.31 11.48
C GLN A 182 -4.85 -0.44 11.80
N MET A 183 -5.55 0.02 10.76
CA MET A 183 -6.75 0.84 10.98
C MET A 183 -7.89 0.02 11.59
N THR A 184 -8.08 -1.24 11.21
CA THR A 184 -9.07 -2.14 11.83
C THR A 184 -8.76 -2.35 13.32
N THR A 185 -7.50 -2.53 13.67
CA THR A 185 -7.05 -2.64 15.06
C THR A 185 -7.37 -1.36 15.85
N LEU A 186 -7.05 -0.19 15.29
CA LEU A 186 -7.41 1.11 15.90
C LEU A 186 -8.91 1.22 16.13
N LEU A 187 -9.72 0.87 15.13
CA LEU A 187 -11.17 0.96 15.22
C LEU A 187 -11.78 -0.06 16.19
N SER A 188 -11.05 -1.12 16.56
CA SER A 188 -11.51 -2.09 17.57
C SER A 188 -11.59 -1.50 18.97
N ILE A 189 -10.97 -0.35 19.23
CA ILE A 189 -11.06 0.40 20.50
C ILE A 189 -11.75 1.75 20.33
N ALA A 190 -12.35 2.04 19.17
CA ALA A 190 -13.07 3.28 18.93
C ALA A 190 -14.52 3.19 19.40
N GLN A 191 -15.09 4.30 19.90
CA GLN A 191 -16.49 4.32 20.33
C GLN A 191 -17.44 4.14 19.15
N GLY A 192 -18.30 3.13 19.21
CA GLY A 192 -19.36 2.83 18.24
C GLY A 192 -18.94 1.75 17.25
N THR A 193 -19.63 1.68 16.13
CA THR A 193 -19.43 0.64 15.10
C THR A 193 -18.89 1.24 13.83
N SER A 194 -17.77 0.70 13.36
CA SER A 194 -17.09 1.08 12.12
C SER A 194 -17.27 0.01 11.04
N ILE A 195 -17.25 0.42 9.78
CA ILE A 195 -17.25 -0.49 8.64
C ILE A 195 -15.94 -0.35 7.91
N VAL A 196 -15.23 -1.47 7.73
CA VAL A 196 -14.02 -1.56 6.94
C VAL A 196 -14.28 -2.40 5.70
N THR A 197 -14.16 -1.80 4.52
CA THR A 197 -14.37 -2.48 3.24
C THR A 197 -13.03 -2.64 2.51
N GLU A 198 -12.66 -3.87 2.19
CA GLU A 198 -11.47 -4.17 1.40
C GLU A 198 -11.81 -4.16 -0.10
N GLY A 199 -11.26 -3.21 -0.84
CA GLY A 199 -11.53 -3.00 -2.26
C GLY A 199 -10.42 -3.49 -3.20
N VAL A 200 -9.24 -3.86 -2.66
CA VAL A 200 -8.04 -4.15 -3.45
C VAL A 200 -7.63 -5.61 -3.36
N TRP A 201 -7.58 -6.17 -2.15
CA TRP A 201 -7.00 -7.48 -1.89
C TRP A 201 -8.04 -8.51 -1.46
N ASP A 202 -7.95 -9.74 -1.96
CA ASP A 202 -8.83 -10.82 -1.53
C ASP A 202 -8.33 -11.47 -0.24
N ASN A 203 -9.26 -11.89 0.63
CA ASN A 203 -8.97 -12.58 1.90
C ASN A 203 -8.02 -11.83 2.85
N ARG A 204 -8.12 -10.47 2.89
CA ARG A 204 -7.25 -9.63 3.72
C ARG A 204 -7.52 -9.74 5.22
N PHE A 205 -8.70 -10.20 5.65
CA PHE A 205 -9.14 -10.21 7.05
C PHE A 205 -8.69 -11.41 7.88
N LYS A 206 -7.77 -12.24 7.43
CA LYS A 206 -7.30 -13.44 8.16
C LYS A 206 -6.76 -13.14 9.56
N TYR A 207 -6.23 -11.95 9.81
CA TYR A 207 -5.72 -11.52 11.11
C TYR A 207 -6.83 -11.27 12.14
N VAL A 208 -8.08 -11.15 11.73
CA VAL A 208 -9.23 -10.89 12.60
C VAL A 208 -9.42 -12.01 13.63
N ASP A 209 -9.14 -13.26 13.26
CA ASP A 209 -9.21 -14.39 14.19
C ASP A 209 -8.24 -14.22 15.36
N GLU A 210 -7.07 -13.61 15.12
CA GLU A 210 -6.10 -13.32 16.17
C GLU A 210 -6.54 -12.11 17.03
N LEU A 211 -7.16 -11.08 16.43
CA LEU A 211 -7.75 -9.97 17.18
C LEU A 211 -8.93 -10.42 18.05
N HIS A 212 -9.72 -11.40 17.63
CA HIS A 212 -10.77 -12.02 18.45
C HIS A 212 -10.19 -12.65 19.72
N ARG A 213 -9.02 -13.29 19.64
CA ARG A 213 -8.34 -13.84 20.84
C ARG A 213 -7.94 -12.75 21.83
N MET A 214 -7.71 -11.54 21.33
CA MET A 214 -7.42 -10.34 22.13
C MET A 214 -8.69 -9.61 22.59
N GLY A 215 -9.90 -10.16 22.32
CA GLY A 215 -11.18 -9.60 22.76
C GLY A 215 -11.83 -8.60 21.78
N ALA A 216 -11.29 -8.41 20.58
CA ALA A 216 -11.93 -7.55 19.58
C ALA A 216 -13.27 -8.14 19.12
N LYS A 217 -14.23 -7.27 18.84
CA LYS A 217 -15.56 -7.63 18.32
C LYS A 217 -15.64 -7.22 16.84
N ILE A 218 -15.34 -8.16 15.96
CA ILE A 218 -15.30 -7.92 14.52
C ILE A 218 -16.11 -9.03 13.82
N GLN A 219 -16.98 -8.66 12.90
CA GLN A 219 -17.69 -9.61 12.06
C GLN A 219 -17.26 -9.40 10.62
N VAL A 220 -16.80 -10.44 9.95
CA VAL A 220 -16.32 -10.38 8.55
C VAL A 220 -17.31 -11.11 7.66
N ASP A 221 -17.75 -10.44 6.60
CA ASP A 221 -18.51 -11.01 5.51
C ASP A 221 -17.87 -10.62 4.17
N GLY A 222 -17.21 -11.58 3.54
CA GLY A 222 -16.46 -11.38 2.30
C GLY A 222 -15.40 -10.29 2.40
N LYS A 223 -15.66 -9.15 1.77
CA LYS A 223 -14.77 -7.99 1.75
C LYS A 223 -15.15 -6.90 2.75
N VAL A 224 -16.07 -7.15 3.66
CA VAL A 224 -16.55 -6.18 4.63
C VAL A 224 -16.33 -6.71 6.05
N ALA A 225 -15.74 -5.87 6.90
CA ALA A 225 -15.67 -6.10 8.34
C ALA A 225 -16.50 -5.05 9.07
N VAL A 226 -17.38 -5.50 9.96
CA VAL A 226 -18.11 -4.67 10.93
C VAL A 226 -17.33 -4.75 12.24
N VAL A 227 -16.81 -3.63 12.69
CA VAL A 227 -15.94 -3.51 13.87
C VAL A 227 -16.71 -2.78 14.95
N GLU A 228 -17.08 -3.47 16.03
CA GLU A 228 -17.66 -2.90 17.22
C GLU A 228 -16.54 -2.59 18.22
N GLY A 229 -16.41 -1.32 18.60
CA GLY A 229 -15.36 -0.91 19.52
C GLY A 229 -15.56 -1.47 20.92
N VAL A 230 -14.46 -1.90 21.54
CA VAL A 230 -14.39 -2.33 22.93
C VAL A 230 -13.56 -1.33 23.75
N GLU A 231 -13.71 -1.33 25.07
CA GLU A 231 -12.99 -0.41 25.95
C GLU A 231 -11.48 -0.64 25.88
N GLN A 232 -11.05 -1.91 25.84
CA GLN A 232 -9.65 -2.31 25.68
C GLN A 232 -9.54 -3.72 25.12
N LEU A 233 -8.42 -4.01 24.48
CA LEU A 233 -8.02 -5.35 24.09
C LEU A 233 -7.28 -6.04 25.25
N SER A 234 -7.25 -7.37 25.23
CA SER A 234 -6.59 -8.20 26.25
C SER A 234 -5.39 -8.89 25.65
N GLY A 235 -4.32 -9.04 26.44
CA GLY A 235 -3.15 -9.82 26.03
C GLY A 235 -3.50 -11.26 25.74
N ALA A 236 -3.03 -11.82 24.63
CA ALA A 236 -3.22 -13.19 24.21
C ALA A 236 -2.00 -13.71 23.43
N GLN A 237 -1.86 -15.05 23.37
CA GLN A 237 -0.91 -15.65 22.43
C GLN A 237 -1.49 -15.61 21.04
N VAL A 238 -0.88 -14.83 20.16
CA VAL A 238 -1.29 -14.58 18.77
C VAL A 238 -0.18 -14.94 17.80
N LYS A 239 -0.56 -15.21 16.55
CA LYS A 239 0.38 -15.57 15.49
C LYS A 239 0.32 -14.56 14.35
N ALA A 240 1.46 -13.97 14.00
CA ALA A 240 1.59 -13.18 12.78
C ALA A 240 1.48 -14.09 11.55
N LEU A 241 0.43 -13.89 10.75
CA LEU A 241 0.16 -14.69 9.55
C LEU A 241 0.87 -14.13 8.31
N ASP A 242 1.03 -12.82 8.28
CA ASP A 242 1.75 -12.06 7.25
C ASP A 242 2.35 -10.78 7.86
N LEU A 243 3.10 -10.02 7.05
CA LEU A 243 3.77 -8.79 7.47
C LEU A 243 2.79 -7.76 8.06
N ARG A 244 1.66 -7.49 7.41
CA ARG A 244 0.70 -6.45 7.82
C ARG A 244 -0.15 -6.91 9.01
N ALA A 245 -0.51 -8.20 9.03
CA ALA A 245 -1.13 -8.82 10.20
C ALA A 245 -0.23 -8.73 11.43
N GLY A 246 1.08 -9.03 11.27
CA GLY A 246 2.05 -8.92 12.38
C GLY A 246 2.10 -7.52 12.98
N VAL A 247 2.19 -6.49 12.15
CA VAL A 247 2.21 -5.09 12.61
C VAL A 247 0.91 -4.72 13.35
N ALA A 248 -0.24 -5.12 12.82
CA ALA A 248 -1.54 -4.87 13.47
C ALA A 248 -1.64 -5.53 14.86
N LEU A 249 -1.10 -6.73 15.02
CA LEU A 249 -1.06 -7.43 16.31
C LEU A 249 -0.08 -6.78 17.31
N VAL A 250 1.05 -6.25 16.83
CA VAL A 250 1.95 -5.44 17.67
C VAL A 250 1.27 -4.15 18.14
N GLN A 251 0.49 -3.51 17.27
CA GLN A 251 -0.30 -2.32 17.64
C GLN A 251 -1.40 -2.66 18.67
N ALA A 252 -1.96 -3.87 18.62
CA ALA A 252 -3.02 -4.33 19.52
C ALA A 252 -2.51 -4.70 20.93
N ALA A 253 -1.20 -4.99 21.06
CA ALA A 253 -0.55 -5.43 22.30
C ALA A 253 -0.14 -4.25 23.18
#